data_e92ba3730bb33e0b6044718490a9aa68
#
_entry.id   e92ba3730bb33e0b6044718490a9aa68
#
_cell.length_a   1.000
_cell.length_b   1.000
_cell.length_c   1.000
_cell.angle_alpha   90.00
_cell.angle_beta   90.00
_cell.angle_gamma   90.00
#
_symmetry.space_group_name_H-M   'P 1'
#
loop_
_entity.id
_entity.type
_entity.pdbx_description
1 polymer ?
#
loop_
_entity_poly.entity_id
_entity_poly.type
_entity_poly.pdbx_seq_one_letter_code
_entity_poly.pdbx_strand_id
1 'polypeptide(L)'
;MLEISKVSYSYGGNAVFSDVSLSVAPGSFYFLTGPSGSGKTTFINLCAGSLIPEIGKISIFGEETKSMTDYELSKMRRRLGIVHQDCEFLDHLSIEENIILPLSIAGLDSIKERANVLELMKWVGLYSKSKVKPQELSGGERQRAALARAVIMSPDIILADEPTGNVDWEMSQRLLQLLVELNKMGKTIFISTHDLSLVRLAKSHVKARTLRISDLQLSQAGADL
;
A
#
# COMPACT_ATOMS: atom_id res chain seq x y z
N MET A 1 -0.44 -13.73 8.96
CA MET A 1 -0.10 -13.20 7.62
C MET A 1 0.98 -12.12 7.73
N LEU A 2 0.79 -11.09 8.54
CA LEU A 2 1.80 -10.12 8.94
C LEU A 2 1.83 -10.07 10.46
N GLU A 3 3.00 -10.30 11.05
CA GLU A 3 3.22 -10.30 12.50
C GLU A 3 4.32 -9.31 12.82
N ILE A 4 4.04 -8.39 13.72
CA ILE A 4 4.95 -7.39 14.26
C ILE A 4 5.06 -7.67 15.73
N SER A 5 6.27 -7.95 16.25
CA SER A 5 6.49 -8.36 17.63
C SER A 5 7.56 -7.49 18.29
N LYS A 6 7.14 -6.63 19.23
CA LYS A 6 7.99 -5.76 20.05
C LYS A 6 8.96 -4.93 19.21
N VAL A 7 8.48 -4.36 18.11
CA VAL A 7 9.30 -3.60 17.18
C VAL A 7 9.60 -2.22 17.71
N SER A 8 10.90 -1.87 17.72
CA SER A 8 11.37 -0.51 17.88
C SER A 8 12.21 -0.11 16.68
N TYR A 9 12.07 1.14 16.28
CA TYR A 9 12.76 1.70 15.12
C TYR A 9 13.08 3.17 15.31
N SER A 10 14.28 3.60 14.88
CA SER A 10 14.72 4.99 14.92
C SER A 10 15.43 5.41 13.64
N TYR A 11 15.46 6.71 13.34
CA TYR A 11 16.31 7.33 12.33
C TYR A 11 17.38 8.17 13.03
N GLY A 12 18.65 7.73 12.96
CA GLY A 12 19.76 8.49 13.52
C GLY A 12 19.58 8.84 15.01
N GLY A 13 19.02 7.92 15.80
CA GLY A 13 18.76 8.10 17.23
C GLY A 13 17.41 8.76 17.57
N ASN A 14 16.67 9.26 16.57
CA ASN A 14 15.31 9.77 16.79
C ASN A 14 14.32 8.60 16.71
N ALA A 15 13.76 8.20 17.85
CA ALA A 15 12.80 7.10 17.93
C ALA A 15 11.53 7.42 17.14
N VAL A 16 11.04 6.46 16.34
CA VAL A 16 9.77 6.51 15.61
C VAL A 16 8.77 5.52 16.20
N PHE A 17 9.26 4.34 16.60
CA PHE A 17 8.46 3.32 17.27
C PHE A 17 9.20 2.76 18.48
N SER A 18 8.45 2.40 19.51
CA SER A 18 8.95 1.76 20.72
C SER A 18 8.01 0.64 21.15
N ASP A 19 8.49 -0.60 21.12
CA ASP A 19 7.77 -1.82 21.56
C ASP A 19 6.39 -2.04 20.90
N VAL A 20 6.30 -1.79 19.58
CA VAL A 20 5.06 -1.96 18.82
C VAL A 20 4.81 -3.42 18.50
N SER A 21 3.59 -3.90 18.76
CA SER A 21 3.16 -5.26 18.40
C SER A 21 1.80 -5.24 17.70
N LEU A 22 1.66 -6.02 16.62
CA LEU A 22 0.44 -6.15 15.83
C LEU A 22 0.40 -7.49 15.13
N SER A 23 -0.74 -8.18 15.21
CA SER A 23 -1.03 -9.38 14.43
C SER A 23 -2.14 -9.10 13.41
N VAL A 24 -1.88 -9.40 12.14
CA VAL A 24 -2.76 -9.13 11.01
C VAL A 24 -3.18 -10.43 10.36
N ALA A 25 -4.47 -10.73 10.46
CA ALA A 25 -5.06 -11.88 9.79
C ALA A 25 -5.26 -11.62 8.28
N PRO A 26 -5.25 -12.67 7.43
CA PRO A 26 -5.64 -12.55 6.02
C PRO A 26 -7.02 -11.91 5.86
N GLY A 27 -7.20 -11.10 4.81
CA GLY A 27 -8.47 -10.44 4.51
C GLY A 27 -8.85 -9.30 5.46
N SER A 28 -7.93 -8.85 6.32
CA SER A 28 -8.18 -7.70 7.19
C SER A 28 -8.09 -6.38 6.42
N PHE A 29 -8.87 -5.38 6.86
CA PHE A 29 -8.79 -4.01 6.35
C PHE A 29 -8.40 -3.06 7.47
N TYR A 30 -7.29 -2.36 7.31
CA TYR A 30 -6.77 -1.42 8.30
C TYR A 30 -6.59 -0.02 7.72
N PHE A 31 -7.00 0.96 8.49
CA PHE A 31 -6.53 2.33 8.35
C PHE A 31 -5.46 2.63 9.37
N LEU A 32 -4.42 3.31 8.94
CA LEU A 32 -3.34 3.83 9.78
C LEU A 32 -3.45 5.35 9.85
N THR A 33 -3.79 5.89 10.99
CA THR A 33 -3.99 7.32 11.22
C THR A 33 -2.94 7.87 12.17
N GLY A 34 -2.79 9.19 12.18
CA GLY A 34 -1.84 9.90 13.04
C GLY A 34 -1.42 11.23 12.40
N PRO A 35 -0.86 12.15 13.18
CA PRO A 35 -0.40 13.43 12.68
C PRO A 35 0.70 13.27 11.61
N SER A 36 0.99 14.34 10.87
CA SER A 36 2.15 14.36 9.97
C SER A 36 3.43 14.09 10.76
N GLY A 37 4.32 13.28 10.21
CA GLY A 37 5.57 12.90 10.89
C GLY A 37 5.42 11.84 11.98
N SER A 38 4.23 11.29 12.25
CA SER A 38 4.04 10.25 13.29
C SER A 38 4.65 8.88 12.96
N GLY A 39 5.16 8.67 11.74
CA GLY A 39 5.76 7.39 11.33
C GLY A 39 4.88 6.50 10.45
N LYS A 40 3.77 7.00 9.87
CA LYS A 40 2.89 6.21 8.99
C LYS A 40 3.66 5.58 7.82
N THR A 41 4.43 6.38 7.10
CA THR A 41 5.30 5.92 6.00
C THR A 41 6.34 4.92 6.50
N THR A 42 6.94 5.16 7.67
CA THR A 42 7.89 4.23 8.28
C THR A 42 7.25 2.89 8.60
N PHE A 43 6.02 2.91 9.13
CA PHE A 43 5.25 1.68 9.40
C PHE A 43 4.98 0.89 8.10
N ILE A 44 4.52 1.57 7.05
CA ILE A 44 4.32 0.96 5.73
C ILE A 44 5.61 0.34 5.20
N ASN A 45 6.74 1.05 5.29
CA ASN A 45 8.05 0.56 4.84
C ASN A 45 8.56 -0.64 5.66
N LEU A 46 8.31 -0.67 6.96
CA LEU A 46 8.58 -1.83 7.82
C LEU A 46 7.73 -3.04 7.39
N CYS A 47 6.43 -2.83 7.14
CA CYS A 47 5.51 -3.86 6.63
C CYS A 47 5.85 -4.33 5.21
N ALA A 48 6.51 -3.50 4.39
CA ALA A 48 6.98 -3.86 3.05
C ALA A 48 8.33 -4.59 3.05
N GLY A 49 8.99 -4.72 4.21
CA GLY A 49 10.36 -5.22 4.32
C GLY A 49 11.40 -4.29 3.68
N SER A 50 11.05 -3.02 3.45
CA SER A 50 11.98 -1.99 2.96
C SER A 50 12.87 -1.43 4.08
N LEU A 51 12.40 -1.52 5.31
CA LEU A 51 13.14 -1.21 6.53
C LEU A 51 13.20 -2.45 7.42
N ILE A 52 14.32 -2.61 8.12
CA ILE A 52 14.53 -3.67 9.10
C ILE A 52 14.46 -3.05 10.49
N PRO A 53 13.67 -3.60 11.43
CA PRO A 53 13.59 -3.07 12.78
C PRO A 53 14.92 -3.23 13.53
N GLU A 54 15.24 -2.27 14.40
CA GLU A 54 16.42 -2.33 15.29
C GLU A 54 16.23 -3.40 16.38
N ILE A 55 15.03 -3.39 16.96
CA ILE A 55 14.62 -4.33 18.02
C ILE A 55 13.30 -4.97 17.59
N GLY A 56 13.08 -6.21 18.01
CA GLY A 56 11.88 -6.96 17.66
C GLY A 56 11.96 -7.67 16.33
N LYS A 57 10.82 -8.15 15.85
CA LYS A 57 10.72 -8.98 14.65
C LYS A 57 9.49 -8.61 13.83
N ILE A 58 9.66 -8.68 12.51
CA ILE A 58 8.55 -8.60 11.55
C ILE A 58 8.57 -9.87 10.72
N SER A 59 7.45 -10.58 10.70
CA SER A 59 7.27 -11.76 9.85
C SER A 59 6.13 -11.50 8.85
N ILE A 60 6.41 -11.79 7.58
CA ILE A 60 5.46 -11.64 6.48
C ILE A 60 5.29 -13.02 5.84
N PHE A 61 4.05 -13.49 5.72
CA PHE A 61 3.71 -14.82 5.23
C PHE A 61 4.35 -15.97 6.01
N GLY A 62 4.71 -15.74 7.28
CA GLY A 62 5.33 -16.72 8.16
C GLY A 62 6.87 -16.69 8.19
N GLU A 63 7.51 -15.86 7.38
CA GLU A 63 8.97 -15.73 7.29
C GLU A 63 9.43 -14.40 7.90
N GLU A 64 10.48 -14.41 8.72
CA GLU A 64 11.05 -13.22 9.37
C GLU A 64 11.85 -12.40 8.33
N THR A 65 11.49 -11.13 8.13
CA THR A 65 12.10 -10.26 7.10
C THR A 65 13.60 -10.07 7.27
N LYS A 66 14.10 -10.05 8.50
CA LYS A 66 15.52 -9.87 8.83
C LYS A 66 16.40 -11.05 8.40
N SER A 67 15.81 -12.25 8.30
CA SER A 67 16.54 -13.47 7.92
C SER A 67 16.44 -13.80 6.43
N MET A 68 15.62 -13.07 5.69
CA MET A 68 15.44 -13.27 4.24
C MET A 68 16.71 -12.85 3.47
N THR A 69 17.08 -13.65 2.50
CA THR A 69 18.01 -13.24 1.45
C THR A 69 17.35 -12.23 0.51
N ASP A 70 18.12 -11.48 -0.27
CA ASP A 70 17.58 -10.52 -1.26
C ASP A 70 16.63 -11.19 -2.27
N TYR A 71 16.91 -12.44 -2.63
CA TYR A 71 16.04 -13.22 -3.51
C TYR A 71 14.69 -13.53 -2.86
N GLU A 72 14.69 -14.01 -1.61
CA GLU A 72 13.47 -14.31 -0.84
C GLU A 72 12.66 -13.03 -0.60
N LEU A 73 13.32 -11.93 -0.24
CA LEU A 73 12.70 -10.63 -0.04
C LEU A 73 12.04 -10.12 -1.33
N SER A 74 12.72 -10.27 -2.49
CA SER A 74 12.16 -9.93 -3.79
C SER A 74 10.95 -10.80 -4.15
N LYS A 75 11.01 -12.09 -3.87
CA LYS A 75 9.89 -13.03 -4.06
C LYS A 75 8.70 -12.68 -3.16
N MET A 76 8.95 -12.36 -1.90
CA MET A 76 7.93 -11.92 -0.96
C MET A 76 7.27 -10.61 -1.43
N ARG A 77 8.04 -9.61 -1.87
CA ARG A 77 7.53 -8.33 -2.37
C ARG A 77 6.64 -8.44 -3.59
N ARG A 78 6.78 -9.46 -4.44
CA ARG A 78 5.86 -9.72 -5.57
C ARG A 78 4.43 -10.04 -5.11
N ARG A 79 4.25 -10.45 -3.85
CA ARG A 79 2.95 -10.69 -3.22
C ARG A 79 2.40 -9.46 -2.49
N LEU A 80 3.15 -8.34 -2.52
CA LEU A 80 2.75 -7.06 -1.96
C LEU A 80 2.43 -6.07 -3.09
N GLY A 81 1.33 -5.36 -2.96
CA GLY A 81 1.04 -4.17 -3.75
C GLY A 81 1.38 -2.94 -2.93
N ILE A 82 2.36 -2.15 -3.35
CA ILE A 82 2.80 -0.99 -2.59
C ILE A 82 2.49 0.28 -3.38
N VAL A 83 1.77 1.21 -2.75
CA VAL A 83 1.53 2.56 -3.25
C VAL A 83 2.30 3.52 -2.37
N HIS A 84 3.42 4.03 -2.88
CA HIS A 84 4.22 5.06 -2.22
C HIS A 84 3.61 6.44 -2.42
N GLN A 85 3.79 7.33 -1.45
CA GLN A 85 3.30 8.71 -1.52
C GLN A 85 3.82 9.45 -2.76
N ASP A 86 5.09 9.24 -3.14
CA ASP A 86 5.74 9.87 -4.30
C ASP A 86 5.51 9.13 -5.62
N CYS A 87 4.74 8.03 -5.61
CA CYS A 87 4.36 7.21 -6.77
C CYS A 87 5.52 6.51 -7.53
N GLU A 88 6.76 6.93 -7.42
CA GLU A 88 8.02 6.32 -7.93
C GLU A 88 7.90 5.63 -9.30
N PHE A 89 7.63 6.38 -10.36
CA PHE A 89 7.59 5.87 -11.73
C PHE A 89 8.96 5.91 -12.41
N LEU A 90 9.17 5.01 -13.39
CA LEU A 90 10.29 5.08 -14.32
C LEU A 90 9.95 6.08 -15.43
N ASP A 91 10.63 7.20 -15.44
CA ASP A 91 10.33 8.36 -16.30
C ASP A 91 10.49 8.10 -17.79
N HIS A 92 11.34 7.15 -18.17
CA HIS A 92 11.57 6.74 -19.56
C HIS A 92 10.50 5.78 -20.11
N LEU A 93 9.63 5.23 -19.25
CA LEU A 93 8.53 4.35 -19.62
C LEU A 93 7.21 5.13 -19.71
N SER A 94 6.30 4.71 -20.59
CA SER A 94 4.91 5.18 -20.60
C SER A 94 4.16 4.72 -19.35
N ILE A 95 2.97 5.27 -19.11
CA ILE A 95 2.14 4.87 -17.97
C ILE A 95 1.71 3.41 -18.07
N GLU A 96 1.33 2.94 -19.27
CA GLU A 96 1.02 1.52 -19.50
C GLU A 96 2.22 0.63 -19.17
N GLU A 97 3.43 1.00 -19.66
CA GLU A 97 4.65 0.26 -19.38
C GLU A 97 5.01 0.26 -17.87
N ASN A 98 4.80 1.37 -17.19
CA ASN A 98 4.98 1.44 -15.72
C ASN A 98 3.99 0.54 -14.97
N ILE A 99 2.73 0.47 -15.40
CA ILE A 99 1.72 -0.38 -14.76
C ILE A 99 1.99 -1.86 -15.00
N ILE A 100 2.41 -2.23 -16.22
CA ILE A 100 2.71 -3.63 -16.57
C ILE A 100 4.06 -4.11 -16.03
N LEU A 101 4.94 -3.21 -15.64
CA LEU A 101 6.31 -3.52 -15.23
C LEU A 101 6.44 -4.67 -14.21
N PRO A 102 5.60 -4.76 -13.15
CA PRO A 102 5.66 -5.89 -12.21
C PRO A 102 5.41 -7.25 -12.87
N LEU A 103 4.50 -7.32 -13.86
CA LEU A 103 4.23 -8.52 -14.64
C LEU A 103 5.43 -8.89 -15.51
N SER A 104 6.04 -7.91 -16.18
CA SER A 104 7.22 -8.11 -17.02
C SER A 104 8.42 -8.64 -16.20
N ILE A 105 8.67 -8.06 -15.01
CA ILE A 105 9.72 -8.52 -14.08
C ILE A 105 9.45 -9.95 -13.58
N ALA A 106 8.17 -10.31 -13.42
CA ALA A 106 7.78 -11.66 -13.01
C ALA A 106 7.78 -12.68 -14.16
N GLY A 107 8.02 -12.26 -15.40
CA GLY A 107 7.93 -13.11 -16.60
C GLY A 107 6.50 -13.47 -17.00
N LEU A 108 5.52 -12.69 -16.59
CA LEU A 108 4.09 -12.90 -16.82
C LEU A 108 3.50 -11.97 -17.89
N ASP A 109 4.31 -11.16 -18.57
CA ASP A 109 3.86 -10.23 -19.60
C ASP A 109 3.41 -11.00 -20.86
N SER A 110 2.12 -11.14 -20.99
CA SER A 110 1.44 -11.82 -22.10
C SER A 110 0.38 -10.91 -22.75
N ILE A 111 -0.13 -11.27 -23.92
CA ILE A 111 -1.22 -10.54 -24.61
C ILE A 111 -2.45 -10.44 -23.67
N LYS A 112 -2.76 -11.51 -22.93
CA LYS A 112 -3.88 -11.53 -21.98
C LYS A 112 -3.68 -10.53 -20.86
N GLU A 113 -2.48 -10.49 -20.29
CA GLU A 113 -2.17 -9.57 -19.19
C GLU A 113 -2.17 -8.11 -19.64
N ARG A 114 -1.74 -7.83 -20.87
CA ARG A 114 -1.87 -6.48 -21.46
C ARG A 114 -3.32 -6.04 -21.61
N ALA A 115 -4.23 -6.95 -21.95
CA ALA A 115 -5.66 -6.66 -21.99
C ALA A 115 -6.18 -6.31 -20.58
N ASN A 116 -5.80 -7.05 -19.55
CA ASN A 116 -6.16 -6.78 -18.16
C ASN A 116 -5.61 -5.41 -17.68
N VAL A 117 -4.39 -5.04 -18.09
CA VAL A 117 -3.82 -3.71 -17.81
C VAL A 117 -4.69 -2.61 -18.41
N LEU A 118 -5.09 -2.75 -19.67
CA LEU A 118 -5.92 -1.74 -20.34
C LEU A 118 -7.31 -1.61 -19.71
N GLU A 119 -7.91 -2.72 -19.25
CA GLU A 119 -9.16 -2.69 -18.50
C GLU A 119 -9.00 -2.00 -17.14
N LEU A 120 -7.95 -2.31 -16.42
CA LEU A 120 -7.63 -1.63 -15.16
C LEU A 120 -7.40 -0.13 -15.38
N MET A 121 -6.70 0.24 -16.47
CA MET A 121 -6.49 1.64 -16.84
C MET A 121 -7.81 2.37 -17.19
N LYS A 122 -8.78 1.69 -17.82
CA LYS A 122 -10.14 2.24 -18.00
C LYS A 122 -10.81 2.48 -16.65
N TRP A 123 -10.70 1.53 -15.76
CA TRP A 123 -11.32 1.61 -14.44
C TRP A 123 -10.78 2.76 -13.60
N VAL A 124 -9.45 2.98 -13.60
CA VAL A 124 -8.82 4.14 -12.92
C VAL A 124 -8.88 5.43 -13.74
N GLY A 125 -9.55 5.46 -14.89
CA GLY A 125 -9.73 6.65 -15.73
C GLY A 125 -8.45 7.13 -16.43
N LEU A 126 -7.53 6.22 -16.79
CA LEU A 126 -6.24 6.55 -17.42
C LEU A 126 -6.04 5.93 -18.81
N TYR A 127 -7.09 5.31 -19.37
CA TYR A 127 -6.98 4.63 -20.67
C TYR A 127 -6.46 5.54 -21.80
N SER A 128 -6.97 6.76 -21.91
CA SER A 128 -6.54 7.76 -22.91
C SER A 128 -5.10 8.25 -22.70
N LYS A 129 -4.53 7.99 -21.53
CA LYS A 129 -3.17 8.39 -21.14
C LYS A 129 -2.18 7.22 -21.09
N SER A 130 -2.54 6.08 -21.69
CA SER A 130 -1.68 4.88 -21.65
C SER A 130 -0.28 5.11 -22.20
N LYS A 131 -0.14 5.95 -23.23
CA LYS A 131 1.12 6.21 -23.93
C LYS A 131 1.90 7.44 -23.46
N VAL A 132 1.34 8.25 -22.53
CA VAL A 132 2.04 9.43 -22.01
C VAL A 132 3.09 9.03 -20.97
N LYS A 133 4.03 9.94 -20.71
CA LYS A 133 5.09 9.73 -19.71
C LYS A 133 4.61 10.20 -18.32
N PRO A 134 5.21 9.71 -17.23
CA PRO A 134 4.82 10.09 -15.87
C PRO A 134 4.82 11.59 -15.60
N GLN A 135 5.73 12.35 -16.21
CA GLN A 135 5.84 13.80 -16.03
C GLN A 135 4.65 14.58 -16.61
N GLU A 136 3.89 13.99 -17.53
CA GLU A 136 2.71 14.58 -18.17
C GLU A 136 1.43 14.39 -17.35
N LEU A 137 1.50 13.59 -16.25
CA LEU A 137 0.37 13.33 -15.38
C LEU A 137 0.24 14.37 -14.27
N SER A 138 -0.99 14.75 -13.95
CA SER A 138 -1.31 15.45 -12.69
C SER A 138 -1.01 14.56 -11.47
N GLY A 139 -0.92 15.16 -10.28
CA GLY A 139 -0.69 14.41 -9.03
C GLY A 139 -1.73 13.31 -8.79
N GLY A 140 -3.02 13.60 -9.01
CA GLY A 140 -4.07 12.62 -8.87
C GLY A 140 -4.01 11.51 -9.92
N GLU A 141 -3.61 11.81 -11.16
CA GLU A 141 -3.39 10.80 -12.20
C GLU A 141 -2.22 9.89 -11.85
N ARG A 142 -1.15 10.44 -11.29
CA ARG A 142 -0.01 9.66 -10.79
C ARG A 142 -0.43 8.70 -9.68
N GLN A 143 -1.24 9.14 -8.71
CA GLN A 143 -1.75 8.27 -7.64
C GLN A 143 -2.61 7.12 -8.18
N ARG A 144 -3.52 7.40 -9.14
CA ARG A 144 -4.31 6.36 -9.80
C ARG A 144 -3.46 5.34 -10.55
N ALA A 145 -2.44 5.80 -11.26
CA ALA A 145 -1.51 4.93 -11.97
C ALA A 145 -0.67 4.09 -10.98
N ALA A 146 -0.23 4.66 -9.86
CA ALA A 146 0.49 3.95 -8.82
C ALA A 146 -0.36 2.86 -8.18
N LEU A 147 -1.64 3.14 -7.90
CA LEU A 147 -2.57 2.12 -7.40
C LEU A 147 -2.79 1.00 -8.43
N ALA A 148 -2.99 1.35 -9.71
CA ALA A 148 -3.12 0.34 -10.77
C ALA A 148 -1.88 -0.56 -10.84
N ARG A 149 -0.67 0.01 -10.80
CA ARG A 149 0.58 -0.75 -10.77
C ARG A 149 0.67 -1.66 -9.53
N ALA A 150 0.23 -1.19 -8.38
CA ALA A 150 0.28 -1.96 -7.13
C ALA A 150 -0.64 -3.17 -7.15
N VAL A 151 -1.80 -3.11 -7.82
CA VAL A 151 -2.80 -4.18 -7.80
C VAL A 151 -2.72 -5.16 -8.97
N ILE A 152 -1.94 -4.84 -10.03
CA ILE A 152 -1.91 -5.62 -11.27
C ILE A 152 -1.46 -7.07 -11.06
N MET A 153 -0.59 -7.32 -10.10
CA MET A 153 -0.13 -8.67 -9.72
C MET A 153 -1.13 -9.44 -8.85
N SER A 154 -2.32 -8.88 -8.58
CA SER A 154 -3.29 -9.44 -7.64
C SER A 154 -2.66 -9.80 -6.27
N PRO A 155 -1.99 -8.86 -5.60
CA PRO A 155 -1.21 -9.13 -4.39
C PRO A 155 -2.07 -9.68 -3.25
N ASP A 156 -1.43 -10.29 -2.25
CA ASP A 156 -2.10 -10.78 -1.04
C ASP A 156 -2.29 -9.67 -0.01
N ILE A 157 -1.35 -8.70 0.04
CA ILE A 157 -1.40 -7.53 0.90
C ILE A 157 -1.22 -6.27 0.04
N ILE A 158 -2.03 -5.26 0.28
CA ILE A 158 -1.90 -3.93 -0.32
C ILE A 158 -1.55 -2.95 0.80
N LEU A 159 -0.42 -2.26 0.62
CA LEU A 159 0.09 -1.22 1.51
C LEU A 159 0.03 0.11 0.75
N ALA A 160 -0.83 1.02 1.15
CA ALA A 160 -1.03 2.28 0.46
C ALA A 160 -0.76 3.47 1.40
N ASP A 161 0.24 4.27 1.06
CA ASP A 161 0.61 5.47 1.80
C ASP A 161 -0.05 6.69 1.18
N GLU A 162 -1.06 7.25 1.87
CA GLU A 162 -1.86 8.42 1.44
C GLU A 162 -2.38 8.31 -0.01
N PRO A 163 -3.04 7.19 -0.41
CA PRO A 163 -3.36 6.93 -1.81
C PRO A 163 -4.38 7.89 -2.43
N THR A 164 -4.99 8.74 -1.62
CA THR A 164 -6.04 9.70 -2.02
C THR A 164 -5.64 11.15 -1.75
N GLY A 165 -4.42 11.43 -1.29
CA GLY A 165 -3.98 12.75 -0.84
C GLY A 165 -3.99 13.86 -1.91
N ASN A 166 -3.94 13.50 -3.20
CA ASN A 166 -3.86 14.44 -4.33
C ASN A 166 -5.00 14.26 -5.35
N VAL A 167 -6.10 13.63 -4.96
CA VAL A 167 -7.28 13.42 -5.82
C VAL A 167 -8.52 14.07 -5.22
N ASP A 168 -9.49 14.40 -6.09
CA ASP A 168 -10.77 14.92 -5.63
C ASP A 168 -11.60 13.87 -4.88
N TRP A 169 -12.66 14.32 -4.21
CA TRP A 169 -13.50 13.45 -3.38
C TRP A 169 -14.15 12.30 -4.18
N GLU A 170 -14.68 12.59 -5.37
CA GLU A 170 -15.33 11.57 -6.20
C GLU A 170 -14.34 10.47 -6.57
N MET A 171 -13.12 10.85 -6.96
CA MET A 171 -12.06 9.91 -7.29
C MET A 171 -11.57 9.14 -6.05
N SER A 172 -11.46 9.80 -4.90
CA SER A 172 -11.12 9.15 -3.61
C SER A 172 -12.11 8.03 -3.28
N GLN A 173 -13.41 8.26 -3.50
CA GLN A 173 -14.44 7.24 -3.32
C GLN A 173 -14.26 6.06 -4.29
N ARG A 174 -13.96 6.34 -5.56
CA ARG A 174 -13.72 5.28 -6.57
C ARG A 174 -12.49 4.43 -6.21
N LEU A 175 -11.39 5.06 -5.80
CA LEU A 175 -10.18 4.34 -5.37
C LEU A 175 -10.44 3.50 -4.12
N LEU A 176 -11.20 4.05 -3.15
CA LEU A 176 -11.62 3.28 -1.98
C LEU A 176 -12.48 2.09 -2.37
N GLN A 177 -13.43 2.27 -3.29
CA GLN A 177 -14.29 1.18 -3.76
C GLN A 177 -13.47 0.04 -4.37
N LEU A 178 -12.42 0.32 -5.17
CA LEU A 178 -11.50 -0.70 -5.66
C LEU A 178 -10.88 -1.49 -4.51
N LEU A 179 -10.34 -0.79 -3.50
CA LEU A 179 -9.71 -1.44 -2.35
C LEU A 179 -10.70 -2.26 -1.53
N VAL A 180 -11.95 -1.78 -1.40
CA VAL A 180 -13.04 -2.53 -0.76
C VAL A 180 -13.36 -3.81 -1.53
N GLU A 181 -13.49 -3.76 -2.85
CA GLU A 181 -13.75 -4.96 -3.65
C GLU A 181 -12.58 -5.96 -3.58
N LEU A 182 -11.33 -5.49 -3.64
CA LEU A 182 -10.16 -6.34 -3.43
C LEU A 182 -10.17 -7.01 -2.04
N ASN A 183 -10.59 -6.28 -1.01
CA ASN A 183 -10.73 -6.84 0.33
C ASN A 183 -11.83 -7.91 0.41
N LYS A 184 -12.98 -7.70 -0.23
CA LYS A 184 -14.05 -8.71 -0.34
C LYS A 184 -13.58 -9.97 -1.07
N MET A 185 -12.61 -9.86 -1.97
CA MET A 185 -11.93 -10.98 -2.62
C MET A 185 -10.85 -11.64 -1.74
N GLY A 186 -10.76 -11.26 -0.46
CA GLY A 186 -9.85 -11.84 0.52
C GLY A 186 -8.47 -11.15 0.62
N LYS A 187 -8.25 -10.03 -0.09
CA LYS A 187 -6.98 -9.29 0.02
C LYS A 187 -6.90 -8.53 1.33
N THR A 188 -5.71 -8.47 1.92
CA THR A 188 -5.44 -7.67 3.12
C THR A 188 -5.05 -6.27 2.72
N ILE A 189 -5.66 -5.26 3.34
CA ILE A 189 -5.49 -3.85 2.97
C ILE A 189 -4.99 -3.05 4.17
N PHE A 190 -3.94 -2.26 3.94
CA PHE A 190 -3.48 -1.20 4.83
C PHE A 190 -3.45 0.12 4.09
N ILE A 191 -4.14 1.13 4.63
CA ILE A 191 -4.15 2.49 4.08
C ILE A 191 -3.71 3.45 5.17
N SER A 192 -2.61 4.17 4.97
CA SER A 192 -2.35 5.36 5.75
C SER A 192 -3.18 6.51 5.22
N THR A 193 -3.83 7.24 6.10
CA THR A 193 -4.58 8.45 5.72
C THR A 193 -4.82 9.37 6.92
N HIS A 194 -4.94 10.66 6.64
CA HIS A 194 -5.45 11.66 7.57
C HIS A 194 -6.93 12.01 7.31
N ASP A 195 -7.54 11.48 6.23
CA ASP A 195 -8.94 11.72 5.87
C ASP A 195 -9.88 10.77 6.63
N LEU A 196 -10.46 11.28 7.72
CA LEU A 196 -11.41 10.52 8.53
C LEU A 196 -12.76 10.30 7.82
N SER A 197 -13.10 11.11 6.80
CA SER A 197 -14.32 10.92 6.02
C SER A 197 -14.22 9.66 5.17
N LEU A 198 -13.04 9.41 4.59
CA LEU A 198 -12.74 8.19 3.86
C LEU A 198 -12.79 6.95 4.77
N VAL A 199 -12.27 7.08 6.00
CA VAL A 199 -12.33 6.00 7.01
C VAL A 199 -13.77 5.63 7.34
N ARG A 200 -14.64 6.64 7.59
CA ARG A 200 -16.06 6.43 7.88
C ARG A 200 -16.78 5.77 6.70
N LEU A 201 -16.51 6.24 5.48
CA LEU A 201 -17.09 5.66 4.28
C LEU A 201 -16.70 4.18 4.12
N ALA A 202 -15.43 3.83 4.31
CA ALA A 202 -15.00 2.43 4.23
C ALA A 202 -15.69 1.54 5.26
N LYS A 203 -15.86 2.03 6.50
CA LYS A 203 -16.52 1.28 7.58
C LYS A 203 -17.98 0.93 7.28
N SER A 204 -18.65 1.65 6.38
CA SER A 204 -20.01 1.30 5.92
C SER A 204 -20.03 0.13 4.93
N HIS A 205 -18.88 -0.23 4.34
CA HIS A 205 -18.76 -1.27 3.31
C HIS A 205 -18.01 -2.53 3.77
N VAL A 206 -17.04 -2.37 4.69
CA VAL A 206 -16.18 -3.45 5.20
C VAL A 206 -15.90 -3.31 6.68
N LYS A 207 -15.50 -4.41 7.34
CA LYS A 207 -15.04 -4.38 8.75
C LYS A 207 -13.64 -3.79 8.83
N ALA A 208 -13.53 -2.47 8.57
CA ALA A 208 -12.27 -1.76 8.67
C ALA A 208 -11.93 -1.46 10.14
N ARG A 209 -10.68 -1.74 10.53
CA ARG A 209 -10.09 -1.36 11.81
C ARG A 209 -9.26 -0.11 11.65
N THR A 210 -9.25 0.76 12.63
CA THR A 210 -8.42 1.97 12.62
C THR A 210 -7.32 1.83 13.67
N LEU A 211 -6.09 1.96 13.23
CA LEU A 211 -4.90 2.05 14.07
C LEU A 211 -4.44 3.50 14.11
N ARG A 212 -4.02 3.95 15.29
CA ARG A 212 -3.48 5.30 15.49
C ARG A 212 -2.04 5.22 15.95
N ILE A 213 -1.17 5.97 15.27
CA ILE A 213 0.19 6.19 15.72
C ILE A 213 0.24 7.48 16.52
N SER A 214 0.62 7.39 17.79
CA SER A 214 0.90 8.52 18.66
C SER A 214 1.93 8.09 19.73
N ASP A 215 2.75 9.02 20.19
CA ASP A 215 3.70 8.80 21.28
C ASP A 215 4.57 7.55 21.10
N LEU A 216 5.08 7.34 19.89
CA LEU A 216 5.90 6.20 19.45
C LEU A 216 5.19 4.83 19.53
N GLN A 217 3.88 4.81 19.74
CA GLN A 217 3.06 3.63 19.93
C GLN A 217 2.02 3.47 18.83
N LEU A 218 1.61 2.21 18.64
CA LEU A 218 0.49 1.86 17.78
C LEU A 218 -0.68 1.40 18.66
N SER A 219 -1.78 2.10 18.62
CA SER A 219 -2.98 1.75 19.38
C SER A 219 -4.18 1.54 18.45
N GLN A 220 -5.13 0.72 18.86
CA GLN A 220 -6.40 0.64 18.16
C GLN A 220 -7.19 1.90 18.51
N ALA A 221 -7.61 2.66 17.48
CA ALA A 221 -8.48 3.81 17.69
C ALA A 221 -9.85 3.35 18.18
N GLY A 222 -10.42 4.10 19.13
CA GLY A 222 -11.74 3.82 19.69
C GLY A 222 -12.87 3.84 18.64
N ALA A 223 -14.05 3.44 19.05
CA ALA A 223 -15.24 3.33 18.18
C ALA A 223 -15.72 4.67 17.58
N ASP A 224 -15.18 5.78 18.07
CA ASP A 224 -15.61 7.14 17.72
C ASP A 224 -14.90 7.73 16.46
N LEU A 225 -14.08 6.91 15.78
CA LEU A 225 -13.41 7.28 14.53
C LEU A 225 -14.01 6.55 13.33
#